data_5afdeb40ec6f5e7190ed0cd72eb36db3
#
_entry.id   5afdeb40ec6f5e7190ed0cd72eb36db3
#
_cell.length_a   1.000
_cell.length_b   1.000
_cell.length_c   1.000
_cell.angle_alpha   90.00
_cell.angle_beta   90.00
_cell.angle_gamma   90.00
#
_symmetry.space_group_name_H-M   'P 1'
#
loop_
_entity.id
_entity.type
_entity.pdbx_description
1 polymer ?
#
loop_
_entity_poly.entity_id
_entity_poly.type
_entity_poly.pdbx_seq_one_letter_code
_entity_poly.pdbx_strand_id
1 'polypeptide(L)'
;LGVVNYKLQEKLEEAYNKMPAQRTRFDKDLMKLDEQLNIFHQLINHQMLNLFPKEDDPNHKWYAPGDDLSAFTGKDSMFVSRIFDWYLGEVQEGLKSGDWVKADEVVGMIDTYQQAKNKTLDISPKRMQAELKYNKMDVFRYCKIGYLVLGGLLLVLSFAMLFRRTRWMKVAVWLLGAGVLVVFHYHMFGMGMRWYIAGYAPWSNS
;
A
#
# COMPACT_ATOMS: atom_id res chain seq x y z
N LEU A 1 7.84 -14.96 25.90
CA LEU A 1 8.31 -15.04 24.52
C LEU A 1 9.80 -15.29 24.58
N GLY A 2 10.25 -16.54 24.24
CA GLY A 2 11.65 -16.90 24.20
C GLY A 2 12.37 -16.07 23.17
N VAL A 3 13.42 -15.37 23.57
CA VAL A 3 14.36 -14.74 22.68
C VAL A 3 14.94 -15.85 21.80
N VAL A 4 14.51 -15.94 20.57
CA VAL A 4 15.15 -16.81 19.58
C VAL A 4 16.56 -16.27 19.43
N ASN A 5 17.54 -17.01 19.95
CA ASN A 5 18.93 -16.62 19.89
C ASN A 5 19.38 -16.75 18.42
N TYR A 6 19.22 -15.67 17.66
CA TYR A 6 19.54 -15.63 16.26
C TYR A 6 21.06 -15.62 16.10
N LYS A 7 21.62 -16.67 15.51
CA LYS A 7 23.10 -16.84 15.38
C LYS A 7 23.83 -15.68 14.68
N LEU A 8 23.10 -14.85 13.95
CA LEU A 8 23.61 -13.71 13.21
C LEU A 8 23.29 -12.37 13.86
N GLN A 9 22.68 -12.34 15.06
CA GLN A 9 22.19 -11.13 15.70
C GLN A 9 23.30 -10.08 15.89
N GLU A 10 24.48 -10.49 16.38
CA GLU A 10 25.60 -9.55 16.58
C GLU A 10 26.05 -8.90 15.26
N LYS A 11 26.16 -9.69 14.19
CA LYS A 11 26.52 -9.17 12.86
C LYS A 11 25.43 -8.29 12.25
N LEU A 12 24.20 -8.59 12.56
CA LEU A 12 23.04 -7.81 12.12
C LEU A 12 23.01 -6.45 12.82
N GLU A 13 23.20 -6.41 14.14
CA GLU A 13 23.30 -5.17 14.91
C GLU A 13 24.49 -4.32 14.43
N GLU A 14 25.64 -4.95 14.17
CA GLU A 14 26.78 -4.25 13.58
C GLU A 14 26.44 -3.65 12.21
N ALA A 15 25.73 -4.38 11.35
CA ALA A 15 25.33 -3.91 10.02
C ALA A 15 24.34 -2.74 10.09
N TYR A 16 23.37 -2.78 11.02
CA TYR A 16 22.41 -1.68 11.24
C TYR A 16 23.09 -0.42 11.79
N ASN A 17 24.09 -0.55 12.67
CA ASN A 17 24.81 0.57 13.26
C ASN A 17 25.78 1.25 12.29
N LYS A 18 26.18 0.60 11.19
CA LYS A 18 27.03 1.21 10.14
C LYS A 18 26.27 2.26 9.35
N MET A 19 26.94 3.38 9.06
CA MET A 19 26.39 4.36 8.09
C MET A 19 26.16 3.70 6.72
N PRO A 20 25.12 4.10 5.97
CA PRO A 20 24.78 3.48 4.67
C PRO A 20 25.95 3.37 3.69
N ALA A 21 26.86 4.37 3.69
CA ALA A 21 28.04 4.40 2.83
C ALA A 21 29.14 3.41 3.25
N GLN A 22 29.14 2.95 4.50
CA GLN A 22 30.12 2.03 5.07
C GLN A 22 29.66 0.56 5.04
N ARG A 23 28.39 0.34 4.68
CA ARG A 23 27.82 -1.01 4.60
C ARG A 23 28.41 -1.79 3.44
N THR A 24 29.02 -2.92 3.76
CA THR A 24 29.52 -3.87 2.77
C THR A 24 28.35 -4.56 2.03
N ARG A 25 28.67 -5.31 0.98
CA ARG A 25 27.66 -6.14 0.29
C ARG A 25 27.08 -7.18 1.25
N PHE A 26 27.90 -7.78 2.09
CA PHE A 26 27.47 -8.75 3.11
C PHE A 26 26.48 -8.11 4.10
N ASP A 27 26.76 -6.91 4.61
CA ASP A 27 25.85 -6.21 5.51
C ASP A 27 24.48 -5.97 4.87
N LYS A 28 24.46 -5.54 3.61
CA LYS A 28 23.21 -5.30 2.86
C LYS A 28 22.42 -6.59 2.61
N ASP A 29 23.09 -7.67 2.24
CA ASP A 29 22.46 -8.96 2.00
C ASP A 29 21.92 -9.55 3.32
N LEU A 30 22.65 -9.39 4.43
CA LEU A 30 22.23 -9.81 5.77
C LEU A 30 20.99 -9.04 6.25
N MET A 31 20.97 -7.72 6.10
CA MET A 31 19.82 -6.88 6.45
C MET A 31 18.59 -7.26 5.61
N LYS A 32 18.79 -7.52 4.32
CA LYS A 32 17.70 -7.97 3.43
C LYS A 32 17.14 -9.34 3.84
N LEU A 33 18.02 -10.27 4.23
CA LEU A 33 17.60 -11.58 4.73
C LEU A 33 16.80 -11.44 6.02
N ASP A 34 17.25 -10.60 6.94
CA ASP A 34 16.54 -10.32 8.20
C ASP A 34 15.14 -9.74 7.95
N GLU A 35 15.03 -8.76 7.05
CA GLU A 35 13.74 -8.19 6.62
C GLU A 35 12.80 -9.27 6.06
N GLN A 36 13.31 -10.16 5.20
CA GLN A 36 12.52 -11.25 4.63
C GLN A 36 12.07 -12.25 5.70
N LEU A 37 12.94 -12.59 6.64
CA LEU A 37 12.60 -13.48 7.77
C LEU A 37 11.58 -12.85 8.71
N ASN A 38 11.69 -11.54 8.97
CA ASN A 38 10.71 -10.81 9.78
C ASN A 38 9.33 -10.79 9.11
N ILE A 39 9.27 -10.53 7.80
CA ILE A 39 8.01 -10.60 7.04
C ILE A 39 7.41 -12.01 7.13
N PHE A 40 8.23 -13.03 6.93
CA PHE A 40 7.78 -14.43 7.01
C PHE A 40 7.30 -14.81 8.41
N HIS A 41 8.01 -14.37 9.46
CA HIS A 41 7.60 -14.55 10.84
C HIS A 41 6.26 -13.87 11.15
N GLN A 42 6.08 -12.62 10.72
CA GLN A 42 4.81 -11.91 10.88
C GLN A 42 3.66 -12.58 10.11
N LEU A 43 3.93 -13.14 8.93
CA LEU A 43 2.93 -13.87 8.14
C LEU A 43 2.47 -15.15 8.87
N ILE A 44 3.42 -15.97 9.35
CA ILE A 44 3.10 -17.22 10.08
C ILE A 44 2.37 -16.94 11.37
N ASN A 45 2.73 -15.87 12.07
CA ASN A 45 2.10 -15.50 13.34
C ASN A 45 0.83 -14.64 13.15
N HIS A 46 0.34 -14.48 11.93
CA HIS A 46 -0.87 -13.69 11.61
C HIS A 46 -0.83 -12.23 12.09
N GLN A 47 0.37 -11.62 12.11
CA GLN A 47 0.62 -10.26 12.61
C GLN A 47 0.64 -9.19 11.52
N MET A 48 0.44 -9.57 10.24
CA MET A 48 0.53 -8.61 9.13
C MET A 48 -0.74 -7.80 8.89
N LEU A 49 -1.91 -8.33 9.26
CA LEU A 49 -3.20 -7.72 8.96
C LEU A 49 -3.85 -7.22 10.25
N ASN A 50 -3.86 -5.91 10.45
CA ASN A 50 -4.58 -5.29 11.56
C ASN A 50 -6.08 -5.26 11.23
N LEU A 51 -6.83 -6.23 11.75
CA LEU A 51 -8.24 -6.43 11.43
C LEU A 51 -9.20 -5.92 12.51
N PHE A 52 -8.74 -5.83 13.76
CA PHE A 52 -9.62 -5.61 14.91
C PHE A 52 -9.42 -4.22 15.52
N PRO A 53 -10.31 -3.25 15.23
CA PRO A 53 -10.32 -1.96 15.91
C PRO A 53 -10.74 -2.16 17.37
N LYS A 54 -10.06 -1.47 18.28
CA LYS A 54 -10.49 -1.39 19.68
C LYS A 54 -11.31 -0.14 19.90
N GLU A 55 -12.55 -0.31 20.37
CA GLU A 55 -13.39 0.82 20.80
C GLU A 55 -12.70 1.53 21.98
N ASP A 56 -12.73 2.87 22.00
CA ASP A 56 -12.16 3.71 23.06
C ASP A 56 -10.63 3.66 23.23
N ASP A 57 -9.87 3.17 22.26
CA ASP A 57 -8.42 3.34 22.27
C ASP A 57 -8.05 4.77 21.85
N PRO A 58 -7.35 5.56 22.71
CA PRO A 58 -6.99 6.94 22.41
C PRO A 58 -6.07 7.10 21.19
N ASN A 59 -5.37 6.04 20.81
CA ASN A 59 -4.48 6.02 19.65
C ASN A 59 -5.14 5.37 18.41
N HIS A 60 -6.42 5.00 18.50
CA HIS A 60 -7.16 4.29 17.44
C HIS A 60 -6.43 3.05 16.93
N LYS A 61 -5.77 2.32 17.84
CA LYS A 61 -4.98 1.15 17.48
C LYS A 61 -5.86 0.01 16.98
N TRP A 62 -5.42 -0.57 15.88
CA TRP A 62 -5.98 -1.81 15.33
C TRP A 62 -5.04 -2.97 15.65
N TYR A 63 -5.60 -4.12 15.92
CA TYR A 63 -4.89 -5.33 16.32
C TYR A 63 -4.94 -6.38 15.23
N ALA A 64 -3.82 -7.08 15.04
CA ALA A 64 -3.77 -8.26 14.19
C ALA A 64 -4.25 -9.51 14.95
N PRO A 65 -4.70 -10.55 14.24
CA PRO A 65 -5.08 -11.82 14.88
C PRO A 65 -3.98 -12.45 15.75
N GLY A 66 -2.73 -12.27 15.39
CA GLY A 66 -1.56 -12.78 16.11
C GLY A 66 -0.99 -11.85 17.18
N ASP A 67 -1.61 -10.70 17.43
CA ASP A 67 -1.22 -9.80 18.52
C ASP A 67 -1.71 -10.29 19.88
N ASP A 68 -1.24 -9.64 20.93
CA ASP A 68 -1.82 -9.79 22.26
C ASP A 68 -3.23 -9.17 22.30
N LEU A 69 -4.23 -10.05 22.30
CA LEU A 69 -5.64 -9.69 22.30
C LEU A 69 -6.22 -9.54 23.72
N SER A 70 -5.41 -9.52 24.77
CA SER A 70 -5.83 -9.35 26.17
C SER A 70 -6.55 -8.03 26.44
N ALA A 71 -6.32 -7.04 25.57
CA ALA A 71 -7.02 -5.76 25.60
C ALA A 71 -8.53 -5.86 25.28
N PHE A 72 -8.99 -6.96 24.67
CA PHE A 72 -10.39 -7.20 24.35
C PHE A 72 -11.04 -8.01 25.48
N THR A 73 -12.29 -7.68 25.83
CA THR A 73 -13.03 -8.31 26.93
C THR A 73 -14.42 -8.77 26.48
N GLY A 74 -15.01 -9.70 27.23
CA GLY A 74 -16.38 -10.16 27.00
C GLY A 74 -16.58 -10.81 25.62
N LYS A 75 -17.64 -10.37 24.92
CA LYS A 75 -18.00 -10.91 23.60
C LYS A 75 -16.97 -10.59 22.53
N ASP A 76 -16.32 -9.43 22.62
CA ASP A 76 -15.30 -8.99 21.66
C ASP A 76 -14.07 -9.91 21.73
N SER A 77 -13.62 -10.27 22.94
CA SER A 77 -12.52 -11.22 23.12
C SER A 77 -12.81 -12.58 22.46
N MET A 78 -14.04 -13.09 22.64
CA MET A 78 -14.45 -14.35 22.00
C MET A 78 -14.48 -14.27 20.47
N PHE A 79 -14.91 -13.14 19.92
CA PHE A 79 -14.97 -12.92 18.50
C PHE A 79 -13.56 -12.81 17.89
N VAL A 80 -12.75 -11.87 18.39
CA VAL A 80 -11.43 -11.57 17.81
C VAL A 80 -10.46 -12.74 17.91
N SER A 81 -10.58 -13.59 18.94
CA SER A 81 -9.70 -14.74 19.15
C SER A 81 -9.99 -15.93 18.22
N ARG A 82 -11.17 -15.98 17.57
CA ARG A 82 -11.60 -17.17 16.82
C ARG A 82 -11.94 -16.89 15.36
N ILE A 83 -12.35 -15.68 15.04
CA ILE A 83 -12.91 -15.39 13.73
C ILE A 83 -11.90 -15.58 12.58
N PHE A 84 -10.62 -15.28 12.83
CA PHE A 84 -9.59 -15.43 11.81
C PHE A 84 -9.24 -16.89 11.55
N ASP A 85 -9.15 -17.73 12.57
CA ASP A 85 -8.94 -19.18 12.43
C ASP A 85 -10.13 -19.81 11.70
N TRP A 86 -11.34 -19.37 12.01
CA TRP A 86 -12.53 -19.81 11.28
C TRP A 86 -12.45 -19.42 9.82
N TYR A 87 -12.10 -18.16 9.51
CA TYR A 87 -11.87 -17.72 8.13
C TYR A 87 -10.86 -18.62 7.38
N LEU A 88 -9.72 -18.92 8.01
CA LEU A 88 -8.71 -19.81 7.40
C LEU A 88 -9.24 -21.23 7.15
N GLY A 89 -10.07 -21.74 8.05
CA GLY A 89 -10.74 -23.03 7.87
C GLY A 89 -11.67 -23.04 6.66
N GLU A 90 -12.52 -22.00 6.49
CA GLU A 90 -13.44 -21.89 5.35
C GLU A 90 -12.68 -21.64 4.03
N VAL A 91 -11.56 -20.91 4.07
CA VAL A 91 -10.66 -20.77 2.91
C VAL A 91 -10.08 -22.13 2.49
N GLN A 92 -9.65 -22.97 3.44
CA GLN A 92 -9.16 -24.32 3.13
C GLN A 92 -10.23 -25.20 2.50
N GLU A 93 -11.47 -25.13 3.00
CA GLU A 93 -12.60 -25.85 2.38
C GLU A 93 -12.95 -25.27 0.98
N GLY A 94 -12.92 -23.96 0.81
CA GLY A 94 -13.13 -23.31 -0.49
C GLY A 94 -12.08 -23.72 -1.54
N LEU A 95 -10.82 -23.88 -1.13
CA LEU A 95 -9.75 -24.38 -2.00
C LEU A 95 -9.97 -25.82 -2.48
N LYS A 96 -10.64 -26.66 -1.67
CA LYS A 96 -10.96 -28.05 -2.03
C LYS A 96 -12.22 -28.19 -2.87
N SER A 97 -13.27 -27.43 -2.48
CA SER A 97 -14.60 -27.56 -3.07
C SER A 97 -14.86 -26.62 -4.25
N GLY A 98 -14.09 -25.51 -4.36
CA GLY A 98 -14.36 -24.41 -5.28
C GLY A 98 -15.50 -23.48 -4.82
N ASP A 99 -16.09 -23.72 -3.65
CA ASP A 99 -17.17 -22.90 -3.07
C ASP A 99 -16.61 -21.95 -2.01
N TRP A 100 -16.76 -20.65 -2.22
CA TRP A 100 -16.23 -19.58 -1.39
C TRP A 100 -17.29 -18.88 -0.54
N VAL A 101 -18.56 -19.28 -0.63
CA VAL A 101 -19.68 -18.59 0.01
C VAL A 101 -19.49 -18.45 1.52
N LYS A 102 -19.03 -19.51 2.19
CA LYS A 102 -18.80 -19.46 3.64
C LYS A 102 -17.62 -18.58 4.03
N ALA A 103 -16.54 -18.59 3.24
CA ALA A 103 -15.41 -17.69 3.48
C ALA A 103 -15.82 -16.23 3.34
N ASP A 104 -16.65 -15.91 2.32
CA ASP A 104 -17.20 -14.56 2.10
C ASP A 104 -18.14 -14.15 3.25
N GLU A 105 -18.93 -15.08 3.81
CA GLU A 105 -19.78 -14.82 4.98
C GLU A 105 -18.92 -14.42 6.20
N VAL A 106 -17.80 -15.12 6.45
CA VAL A 106 -16.90 -14.80 7.57
C VAL A 106 -16.23 -13.43 7.36
N VAL A 107 -15.84 -13.09 6.12
CA VAL A 107 -15.34 -11.74 5.79
C VAL A 107 -16.43 -10.69 6.07
N GLY A 108 -17.69 -10.98 5.73
CA GLY A 108 -18.83 -10.09 6.04
C GLY A 108 -19.03 -9.88 7.55
N MET A 109 -18.76 -10.90 8.39
CA MET A 109 -18.81 -10.78 9.85
C MET A 109 -17.69 -9.88 10.36
N ILE A 110 -16.47 -9.99 9.80
CA ILE A 110 -15.33 -9.12 10.15
C ILE A 110 -15.65 -7.67 9.77
N ASP A 111 -16.17 -7.44 8.57
CA ASP A 111 -16.58 -6.10 8.11
C ASP A 111 -17.65 -5.48 9.03
N THR A 112 -18.66 -6.26 9.39
CA THR A 112 -19.71 -5.83 10.33
C THR A 112 -19.14 -5.46 11.70
N TYR A 113 -18.20 -6.25 12.21
CA TYR A 113 -17.51 -5.96 13.46
C TYR A 113 -16.70 -4.66 13.36
N GLN A 114 -15.93 -4.49 12.28
CA GLN A 114 -15.15 -3.29 12.04
C GLN A 114 -16.03 -2.05 11.98
N GLN A 115 -17.15 -2.10 11.28
CA GLN A 115 -18.10 -0.98 11.20
C GLN A 115 -18.73 -0.65 12.57
N ALA A 116 -19.07 -1.67 13.34
CA ALA A 116 -19.68 -1.48 14.67
C ALA A 116 -18.71 -0.87 15.69
N LYS A 117 -17.40 -1.22 15.61
CA LYS A 117 -16.38 -0.79 16.57
C LYS A 117 -15.61 0.45 16.15
N ASN A 118 -15.65 0.80 14.87
CA ASN A 118 -14.91 1.92 14.32
C ASN A 118 -15.77 3.20 14.24
N LYS A 119 -16.31 3.62 15.37
CA LYS A 119 -17.19 4.83 15.44
C LYS A 119 -16.45 6.14 15.27
N THR A 120 -15.13 6.14 15.46
CA THR A 120 -14.30 7.36 15.46
C THR A 120 -13.68 7.70 14.13
N LEU A 121 -13.52 6.70 13.24
CA LEU A 121 -13.01 6.91 11.89
C LEU A 121 -14.20 6.89 10.92
N ASP A 122 -14.55 8.04 10.37
CA ASP A 122 -15.54 8.16 9.29
C ASP A 122 -14.97 7.56 8.00
N ILE A 123 -14.96 6.23 7.92
CA ILE A 123 -14.58 5.51 6.70
C ILE A 123 -15.76 5.59 5.74
N SER A 124 -15.78 6.66 4.95
CA SER A 124 -16.79 6.80 3.90
C SER A 124 -16.65 5.70 2.85
N PRO A 125 -17.68 4.87 2.60
CA PRO A 125 -17.65 3.86 1.54
C PRO A 125 -17.32 4.45 0.16
N LYS A 126 -17.69 5.72 -0.06
CA LYS A 126 -17.36 6.45 -1.30
C LYS A 126 -15.86 6.73 -1.42
N ARG A 127 -15.18 7.09 -0.31
CA ARG A 127 -13.73 7.30 -0.31
C ARG A 127 -12.99 5.99 -0.52
N MET A 128 -13.43 4.90 0.09
CA MET A 128 -12.85 3.57 -0.11
C MET A 128 -12.96 3.10 -1.56
N GLN A 129 -14.13 3.26 -2.18
CA GLN A 129 -14.30 2.94 -3.61
C GLN A 129 -13.46 3.85 -4.51
N ALA A 130 -13.32 5.13 -4.16
CA ALA A 130 -12.45 6.06 -4.88
C ALA A 130 -10.98 5.64 -4.78
N GLU A 131 -10.54 5.16 -3.61
CA GLU A 131 -9.18 4.64 -3.40
C GLU A 131 -8.91 3.38 -4.22
N LEU A 132 -9.83 2.41 -4.20
CA LEU A 132 -9.71 1.21 -5.04
C LEU A 132 -9.62 1.57 -6.53
N LYS A 133 -10.45 2.50 -6.99
CA LYS A 133 -10.40 3.00 -8.37
C LYS A 133 -9.08 3.70 -8.67
N TYR A 134 -8.62 4.57 -7.76
CA TYR A 134 -7.37 5.31 -7.90
C TYR A 134 -6.16 4.36 -8.01
N ASN A 135 -6.07 3.36 -7.13
CA ASN A 135 -5.01 2.36 -7.14
C ASN A 135 -5.01 1.54 -8.44
N LYS A 136 -6.21 1.18 -8.96
CA LYS A 136 -6.34 0.47 -10.24
C LYS A 136 -5.93 1.32 -11.45
N MET A 137 -6.12 2.64 -11.38
CA MET A 137 -5.80 3.56 -12.47
C MET A 137 -4.30 3.85 -12.63
N ASP A 138 -3.49 3.64 -11.58
CA ASP A 138 -2.02 3.86 -11.56
C ASP A 138 -1.58 5.17 -12.27
N VAL A 139 -2.29 6.26 -11.93
CA VAL A 139 -2.23 7.56 -12.64
C VAL A 139 -0.81 8.07 -12.80
N PHE A 140 -0.03 8.05 -11.72
CA PHE A 140 1.32 8.63 -11.74
C PHE A 140 2.31 7.83 -12.60
N ARG A 141 2.14 6.52 -12.71
CA ARG A 141 2.94 5.69 -13.59
C ARG A 141 2.72 6.06 -15.06
N TYR A 142 1.45 6.19 -15.46
CA TYR A 142 1.12 6.58 -16.83
C TYR A 142 1.52 8.02 -17.14
N CYS A 143 1.35 8.95 -16.18
CA CYS A 143 1.83 10.33 -16.32
C CYS A 143 3.35 10.37 -16.49
N LYS A 144 4.11 9.64 -15.68
CA LYS A 144 5.57 9.56 -15.80
C LYS A 144 6.01 9.10 -17.19
N ILE A 145 5.41 8.05 -17.71
CA ILE A 145 5.70 7.54 -19.06
C ILE A 145 5.30 8.57 -20.11
N GLY A 146 4.12 9.17 -19.99
CA GLY A 146 3.62 10.19 -20.90
C GLY A 146 4.56 11.41 -20.99
N TYR A 147 4.96 11.95 -19.86
CA TYR A 147 5.92 13.07 -19.82
C TYR A 147 7.29 12.70 -20.39
N LEU A 148 7.79 11.50 -20.08
CA LEU A 148 9.08 11.04 -20.58
C LEU A 148 9.08 10.92 -22.10
N VAL A 149 8.05 10.30 -22.67
CA VAL A 149 7.95 10.08 -24.11
C VAL A 149 7.68 11.41 -24.86
N LEU A 150 6.64 12.14 -24.45
CA LEU A 150 6.28 13.39 -25.14
C LEU A 150 7.34 14.47 -24.94
N GLY A 151 7.90 14.61 -23.74
CA GLY A 151 8.98 15.54 -23.44
C GLY A 151 10.27 15.18 -24.18
N GLY A 152 10.63 13.90 -24.25
CA GLY A 152 11.78 13.42 -25.02
C GLY A 152 11.63 13.70 -26.52
N LEU A 153 10.46 13.43 -27.09
CA LEU A 153 10.18 13.76 -28.50
C LEU A 153 10.22 15.25 -28.77
N LEU A 154 9.65 16.08 -27.88
CA LEU A 154 9.74 17.56 -27.99
C LEU A 154 11.17 18.02 -27.92
N LEU A 155 12.00 17.45 -27.04
CA LEU A 155 13.41 17.80 -26.92
C LEU A 155 14.16 17.51 -28.24
N VAL A 156 14.04 16.27 -28.76
CA VAL A 156 14.67 15.84 -30.02
C VAL A 156 14.21 16.74 -31.17
N LEU A 157 12.90 17.01 -31.27
CA LEU A 157 12.34 17.84 -32.33
C LEU A 157 12.83 19.30 -32.22
N SER A 158 12.96 19.83 -31.02
CA SER A 158 13.51 21.15 -30.75
C SER A 158 14.96 21.29 -31.23
N PHE A 159 15.80 20.28 -30.93
CA PHE A 159 17.16 20.24 -31.45
C PHE A 159 17.20 20.14 -33.00
N ALA A 160 16.37 19.29 -33.59
CA ALA A 160 16.28 19.19 -35.07
C ALA A 160 15.86 20.51 -35.73
N MET A 161 14.98 21.30 -35.08
CA MET A 161 14.54 22.60 -35.56
C MET A 161 15.64 23.69 -35.53
N LEU A 162 16.73 23.49 -34.79
CA LEU A 162 17.90 24.39 -34.84
C LEU A 162 18.63 24.29 -36.21
N PHE A 163 18.66 23.08 -36.80
CA PHE A 163 19.32 22.86 -38.09
C PHE A 163 18.40 23.15 -39.29
N ARG A 164 17.12 22.75 -39.18
CA ARG A 164 16.16 22.93 -40.28
C ARG A 164 14.74 23.15 -39.71
N ARG A 165 14.12 24.29 -40.07
CA ARG A 165 12.73 24.61 -39.70
C ARG A 165 11.78 24.30 -40.86
N THR A 166 10.94 23.26 -40.69
CA THR A 166 9.88 22.92 -41.64
C THR A 166 8.49 23.19 -41.03
N ARG A 167 7.48 23.36 -41.91
CA ARG A 167 6.09 23.54 -41.45
C ARG A 167 5.60 22.33 -40.65
N TRP A 168 5.95 21.13 -41.08
CA TRP A 168 5.58 19.87 -40.40
C TRP A 168 6.15 19.78 -38.99
N MET A 169 7.37 20.23 -38.79
CA MET A 169 7.97 20.22 -37.43
C MET A 169 7.23 21.16 -36.48
N LYS A 170 6.76 22.31 -36.97
CA LYS A 170 5.94 23.21 -36.15
C LYS A 170 4.61 22.57 -35.76
N VAL A 171 3.94 21.89 -36.71
CA VAL A 171 2.69 21.15 -36.41
C VAL A 171 2.94 20.03 -35.39
N ALA A 172 4.04 19.28 -35.56
CA ALA A 172 4.40 18.23 -34.62
C ALA A 172 4.64 18.76 -33.18
N VAL A 173 5.32 19.93 -33.05
CA VAL A 173 5.50 20.59 -31.73
C VAL A 173 4.16 20.94 -31.09
N TRP A 174 3.21 21.48 -31.86
CA TRP A 174 1.87 21.78 -31.34
C TRP A 174 1.11 20.56 -30.93
N LEU A 175 1.17 19.48 -31.73
CA LEU A 175 0.51 18.20 -31.37
C LEU A 175 1.12 17.55 -30.11
N LEU A 176 2.45 17.53 -30.01
CA LEU A 176 3.13 17.01 -28.84
C LEU A 176 2.86 17.88 -27.60
N GLY A 177 2.84 19.22 -27.77
CA GLY A 177 2.46 20.14 -26.71
C GLY A 177 1.01 19.92 -26.21
N ALA A 178 0.08 19.72 -27.13
CA ALA A 178 -1.30 19.33 -26.78
C ALA A 178 -1.33 18.00 -26.03
N GLY A 179 -0.53 17.02 -26.46
CA GLY A 179 -0.37 15.75 -25.72
C GLY A 179 0.12 15.94 -24.29
N VAL A 180 1.13 16.81 -24.09
CA VAL A 180 1.62 17.15 -22.74
C VAL A 180 0.51 17.77 -21.88
N LEU A 181 -0.33 18.66 -22.46
CA LEU A 181 -1.47 19.23 -21.74
C LEU A 181 -2.50 18.16 -21.33
N VAL A 182 -2.77 17.17 -22.16
CA VAL A 182 -3.65 16.05 -21.82
C VAL A 182 -3.08 15.26 -20.63
N VAL A 183 -1.79 14.91 -20.68
CA VAL A 183 -1.12 14.21 -19.56
C VAL A 183 -1.15 15.07 -18.30
N PHE A 184 -0.98 16.38 -18.41
CA PHE A 184 -1.06 17.31 -17.28
C PHE A 184 -2.45 17.32 -16.64
N HIS A 185 -3.52 17.36 -17.42
CA HIS A 185 -4.89 17.30 -16.88
C HIS A 185 -5.17 15.96 -16.20
N TYR A 186 -4.68 14.85 -16.78
CA TYR A 186 -4.79 13.53 -16.13
C TYR A 186 -4.00 13.48 -14.82
N HIS A 187 -2.83 14.10 -14.75
CA HIS A 187 -2.04 14.24 -13.52
C HIS A 187 -2.80 15.06 -12.46
N MET A 188 -3.35 16.21 -12.84
CA MET A 188 -4.16 17.04 -11.93
C MET A 188 -5.40 16.29 -11.41
N PHE A 189 -6.06 15.50 -12.27
CA PHE A 189 -7.15 14.64 -11.85
C PHE A 189 -6.68 13.61 -10.79
N GLY A 190 -5.54 12.98 -11.00
CA GLY A 190 -4.95 12.05 -10.02
C GLY A 190 -4.64 12.70 -8.67
N MET A 191 -4.10 13.92 -8.68
CA MET A 191 -3.86 14.69 -7.46
C MET A 191 -5.16 15.08 -6.76
N GLY A 192 -6.19 15.48 -7.52
CA GLY A 192 -7.52 15.78 -6.98
C GLY A 192 -8.18 14.55 -6.33
N MET A 193 -8.06 13.37 -6.95
CA MET A 193 -8.54 12.12 -6.36
C MET A 193 -7.78 11.79 -5.06
N ARG A 194 -6.47 11.95 -5.04
CA ARG A 194 -5.67 11.72 -3.85
C ARG A 194 -6.06 12.68 -2.72
N TRP A 195 -6.30 13.93 -3.03
CA TRP A 195 -6.82 14.91 -2.06
C TRP A 195 -8.17 14.48 -1.50
N TYR A 196 -9.11 14.10 -2.36
CA TYR A 196 -10.43 13.63 -1.95
C TYR A 196 -10.35 12.40 -1.03
N ILE A 197 -9.51 11.43 -1.37
CA ILE A 197 -9.32 10.20 -0.59
C ILE A 197 -8.68 10.51 0.77
N ALA A 198 -7.58 11.25 0.78
CA ALA A 198 -6.83 11.55 2.00
C ALA A 198 -7.53 12.54 2.93
N GLY A 199 -8.37 13.43 2.39
CA GLY A 199 -9.02 14.48 3.15
C GLY A 199 -8.15 15.72 3.46
N TYR A 200 -6.87 15.68 3.06
CA TYR A 200 -5.93 16.81 3.21
C TYR A 200 -5.15 17.02 1.90
N ALA A 201 -4.58 18.23 1.75
CA ALA A 201 -3.85 18.57 0.52
C ALA A 201 -2.62 17.67 0.33
N PRO A 202 -2.37 17.12 -0.88
CA PRO A 202 -1.33 16.10 -1.10
C PRO A 202 0.11 16.62 -0.95
N TRP A 203 0.31 17.92 -0.80
CA TRP A 203 1.59 18.59 -0.55
C TRP A 203 1.74 19.16 0.86
N SER A 204 0.74 19.01 1.74
CA SER A 204 0.91 19.36 3.14
C SER A 204 1.54 18.20 3.89
N ASN A 205 2.78 18.35 4.33
CA ASN A 205 3.36 17.51 5.35
C ASN A 205 2.81 18.01 6.69
N SER A 206 1.82 17.32 7.21
CA SER A 206 1.36 17.49 8.60
C SER A 206 2.12 16.52 9.47
#